data_0e9d99848dc42f06b4d5a4d04e630798
#
_entry.id   0e9d99848dc42f06b4d5a4d04e630798
#
_cell.length_a   1.000
_cell.length_b   1.000
_cell.length_c   1.000
_cell.angle_alpha   90.00
_cell.angle_beta   90.00
_cell.angle_gamma   90.00
#
_symmetry.space_group_name_H-M   'P 1'
#
loop_
_entity.id
_entity.type
_entity.pdbx_description
1 polymer ?
#
loop_
_entity_poly.entity_id
_entity_poly.type
_entity_poly.pdbx_seq_one_letter_code
_entity_poly.pdbx_strand_id
1 'polypeptide(L)'
;YHRRFEEEVFYPAMREARGLPRLRALFERWVKRVSVELDSGCIYISGAVEFDDRPGPVRDALASMVRGWHSALERAIRIAVKEGHLRPDTDAVQMLFEIHGLILALHHDARFLRLPGAMERVQRAFDHVLAHYMTAPR
;
A
#
# COMPACT_ATOMS: atom_id res chain seq x y z
N TYR A 1 15.59 -7.56 2.53
CA TYR A 1 14.63 -6.58 2.03
C TYR A 1 13.30 -6.63 2.80
N HIS A 2 12.70 -7.80 2.90
CA HIS A 2 11.40 -7.97 3.58
C HIS A 2 11.44 -7.50 5.04
N ARG A 3 12.49 -7.88 5.77
CA ARG A 3 12.69 -7.46 7.15
C ARG A 3 12.78 -5.93 7.28
N ARG A 4 13.51 -5.29 6.36
CA ARG A 4 13.63 -3.83 6.34
C ARG A 4 12.28 -3.18 6.03
N PHE A 5 11.53 -3.77 5.11
CA PHE A 5 10.18 -3.31 4.79
C PHE A 5 9.28 -3.34 6.02
N GLU A 6 9.29 -4.46 6.77
CA GLU A 6 8.51 -4.56 8.00
C GLU A 6 8.91 -3.52 9.04
N GLU A 7 10.22 -3.31 9.22
CA GLU A 7 10.75 -2.34 10.19
C GLU A 7 10.42 -0.89 9.84
N GLU A 8 10.39 -0.55 8.55
CA GLU A 8 10.19 0.83 8.10
C GLU A 8 8.73 1.15 7.81
N VAL A 9 7.93 0.17 7.45
CA VAL A 9 6.53 0.37 7.04
C VAL A 9 5.56 -0.22 8.05
N PHE A 10 5.64 -1.52 8.29
CA PHE A 10 4.62 -2.25 9.04
C PHE A 10 4.64 -1.92 10.53
N TYR A 11 5.77 -2.12 11.20
CA TYR A 11 5.83 -1.95 12.65
C TYR A 11 5.57 -0.51 13.11
N PRO A 12 6.13 0.53 12.44
CA PRO A 12 5.79 1.89 12.83
C PRO A 12 4.30 2.21 12.69
N ALA A 13 3.65 1.69 11.64
CA ALA A 13 2.22 1.91 11.45
C ALA A 13 1.38 1.22 12.53
N MET A 14 1.84 0.08 13.04
CA MET A 14 1.15 -0.64 14.12
C MET A 14 1.16 0.10 15.45
N ARG A 15 2.01 1.10 15.61
CA ARG A 15 2.03 1.98 16.81
C ARG A 15 0.93 3.04 16.78
N GLU A 16 0.36 3.29 15.60
CA GLU A 16 -0.75 4.23 15.47
C GLU A 16 -2.05 3.60 15.97
N ALA A 17 -3.02 4.44 16.33
CA ALA A 17 -4.33 4.00 16.76
C ALA A 17 -5.00 3.12 15.72
N ARG A 18 -5.76 2.13 16.17
CA ARG A 18 -6.50 1.21 15.28
C ARG A 18 -7.48 1.98 14.41
N GLY A 19 -7.67 1.47 13.20
CA GLY A 19 -8.60 2.04 12.23
C GLY A 19 -7.91 2.96 11.25
N LEU A 20 -8.55 4.09 10.94
CA LEU A 20 -8.07 5.00 9.89
C LEU A 20 -6.65 5.54 10.15
N PRO A 21 -6.26 5.95 11.37
CA PRO A 21 -4.88 6.40 11.60
C PRO A 21 -3.83 5.38 11.22
N ARG A 22 -4.06 4.11 11.54
CA ARG A 22 -3.15 3.01 11.21
C ARG A 22 -3.11 2.76 9.71
N LEU A 23 -4.26 2.78 9.05
CA LEU A 23 -4.35 2.63 7.59
C LEU A 23 -3.60 3.75 6.86
N ARG A 24 -3.78 5.00 7.31
CA ARG A 24 -3.02 6.15 6.75
C ARG A 24 -1.52 5.97 6.93
N ALA A 25 -1.09 5.53 8.11
CA ALA A 25 0.33 5.31 8.41
C ALA A 25 0.93 4.21 7.52
N LEU A 26 0.21 3.10 7.30
CA LEU A 26 0.64 2.04 6.41
C LEU A 26 0.88 2.56 4.99
N PHE A 27 -0.07 3.32 4.46
CA PHE A 27 0.06 3.88 3.12
C PHE A 27 1.17 4.92 3.02
N GLU A 28 1.21 5.88 3.94
CA GLU A 28 2.20 6.97 3.90
C GLU A 28 3.62 6.45 4.04
N ARG A 29 3.84 5.45 4.90
CA ARG A 29 5.15 4.82 5.05
C ARG A 29 5.52 3.98 3.84
N TRP A 30 4.55 3.34 3.19
CA TRP A 30 4.79 2.62 1.94
C TRP A 30 5.19 3.57 0.83
N VAL A 31 4.49 4.69 0.69
CA VAL A 31 4.84 5.76 -0.27
C VAL A 31 6.26 6.26 -0.02
N LYS A 32 6.60 6.54 1.24
CA LYS A 32 7.94 6.99 1.63
C LYS A 32 9.00 5.95 1.27
N ARG A 33 8.72 4.67 1.51
CA ARG A 33 9.63 3.58 1.18
C ARG A 33 9.88 3.48 -0.32
N VAL A 34 8.83 3.53 -1.12
CA VAL A 34 8.94 3.52 -2.59
C VAL A 34 9.73 4.73 -3.08
N SER A 35 9.51 5.89 -2.48
CA SER A 35 10.25 7.12 -2.79
C SER A 35 11.75 6.98 -2.53
N VAL A 36 12.14 6.39 -1.40
CA VAL A 36 13.56 6.17 -1.06
C VAL A 36 14.21 5.19 -2.04
N GLU A 37 13.44 4.25 -2.58
CA GLU A 37 13.92 3.21 -3.49
C GLU A 37 13.83 3.58 -4.97
N LEU A 38 13.62 4.86 -5.30
CA LEU A 38 13.44 5.28 -6.70
C LEU A 38 14.62 4.87 -7.60
N ASP A 39 15.85 4.88 -7.09
CA ASP A 39 17.02 4.52 -7.88
C ASP A 39 17.24 3.02 -7.99
N SER A 40 16.90 2.25 -6.97
CA SER A 40 17.10 0.79 -6.96
C SER A 40 15.84 -0.01 -7.32
N GLY A 41 14.66 0.62 -7.23
CA GLY A 41 13.37 -0.02 -7.45
C GLY A 41 12.87 -0.81 -6.24
N CYS A 42 11.57 -1.00 -6.17
CA CYS A 42 10.93 -1.83 -5.15
C CYS A 42 10.95 -3.29 -5.59
N ILE A 43 11.57 -4.16 -4.81
CA ILE A 43 11.68 -5.57 -5.17
C ILE A 43 10.30 -6.24 -5.27
N TYR A 44 9.31 -5.80 -4.50
CA TYR A 44 7.95 -6.34 -4.59
C TYR A 44 7.29 -6.01 -5.94
N ILE A 45 7.57 -4.85 -6.50
CA ILE A 45 7.01 -4.42 -7.78
C ILE A 45 7.86 -4.98 -8.93
N SER A 46 9.17 -4.71 -8.93
CA SER A 46 10.08 -5.14 -9.99
C SER A 46 10.19 -6.66 -10.07
N GLY A 47 10.30 -7.31 -8.91
CA GLY A 47 10.39 -8.77 -8.84
C GLY A 47 9.11 -9.44 -9.29
N ALA A 48 7.95 -8.88 -8.96
CA ALA A 48 6.67 -9.42 -9.42
C ALA A 48 6.58 -9.43 -10.94
N VAL A 49 6.97 -8.34 -11.59
CA VAL A 49 6.97 -8.25 -13.07
C VAL A 49 8.00 -9.20 -13.67
N GLU A 50 9.20 -9.26 -13.11
CA GLU A 50 10.27 -10.11 -13.63
C GLU A 50 9.96 -11.60 -13.50
N PHE A 51 9.32 -12.01 -12.40
CA PHE A 51 9.08 -13.42 -12.08
C PHE A 51 7.63 -13.88 -12.26
N ASP A 52 6.73 -13.05 -12.77
CA ASP A 52 5.31 -13.42 -12.92
C ASP A 52 5.12 -14.67 -13.79
N ASP A 53 5.93 -14.83 -14.84
CA ASP A 53 5.90 -15.97 -15.74
C ASP A 53 7.04 -16.98 -15.49
N ARG A 54 7.75 -16.86 -14.37
CA ARG A 54 8.87 -17.74 -14.00
C ARG A 54 8.54 -18.55 -12.75
N PRO A 55 7.85 -19.70 -12.86
CA PRO A 55 7.52 -20.50 -11.70
C PRO A 55 8.77 -21.00 -10.98
N GLY A 56 8.68 -21.13 -9.66
CA GLY A 56 9.77 -21.61 -8.82
C GLY A 56 9.83 -20.93 -7.47
N PRO A 57 10.88 -21.27 -6.66
CA PRO A 57 10.98 -20.79 -5.28
C PRO A 57 11.04 -19.27 -5.14
N VAL A 58 11.69 -18.57 -6.07
CA VAL A 58 11.81 -17.11 -6.00
C VAL A 58 10.43 -16.44 -6.19
N ARG A 59 9.69 -16.87 -7.22
CA ARG A 59 8.34 -16.38 -7.46
C ARG A 59 7.43 -16.67 -6.26
N ASP A 60 7.52 -17.88 -5.72
CA ASP A 60 6.68 -18.30 -4.60
C ASP A 60 6.99 -17.46 -3.35
N ALA A 61 8.27 -17.19 -3.08
CA ALA A 61 8.67 -16.36 -1.95
C ALA A 61 8.18 -14.91 -2.10
N LEU A 62 8.33 -14.33 -3.29
CA LEU A 62 7.84 -12.98 -3.59
C LEU A 62 6.33 -12.90 -3.44
N ALA A 63 5.61 -13.86 -4.04
CA ALA A 63 4.15 -13.90 -3.95
C ALA A 63 3.67 -14.03 -2.50
N SER A 64 4.35 -14.86 -1.70
CA SER A 64 4.02 -15.03 -0.29
C SER A 64 4.20 -13.73 0.49
N MET A 65 5.31 -13.01 0.27
CA MET A 65 5.57 -11.73 0.94
C MET A 65 4.55 -10.66 0.54
N VAL A 66 4.19 -10.57 -0.75
CA VAL A 66 3.19 -9.63 -1.25
C VAL A 66 1.81 -9.96 -0.67
N ARG A 67 1.43 -11.24 -0.65
CA ARG A 67 0.16 -11.67 -0.06
C ARG A 67 0.09 -11.37 1.43
N GLY A 68 1.21 -11.53 2.15
CA GLY A 68 1.29 -11.15 3.56
C GLY A 68 1.05 -9.66 3.77
N TRP A 69 1.65 -8.83 2.95
CA TRP A 69 1.45 -7.39 2.99
C TRP A 69 0.00 -7.01 2.62
N HIS A 70 -0.56 -7.64 1.58
CA HIS A 70 -1.97 -7.45 1.21
C HIS A 70 -2.91 -7.83 2.34
N SER A 71 -2.65 -8.94 3.02
CA SER A 71 -3.45 -9.37 4.17
C SER A 71 -3.40 -8.35 5.30
N ALA A 72 -2.24 -7.77 5.57
CA ALA A 72 -2.09 -6.73 6.59
C ALA A 72 -2.89 -5.48 6.24
N LEU A 73 -2.87 -5.04 4.99
CA LEU A 73 -3.65 -3.89 4.51
C LEU A 73 -5.15 -4.16 4.57
N GLU A 74 -5.58 -5.33 4.10
CA GLU A 74 -7.00 -5.72 4.14
C GLU A 74 -7.51 -5.75 5.57
N ARG A 75 -6.72 -6.31 6.49
CA ARG A 75 -7.07 -6.33 7.91
C ARG A 75 -7.17 -4.92 8.48
N ALA A 76 -6.26 -4.02 8.11
CA ALA A 76 -6.33 -2.63 8.56
C ALA A 76 -7.61 -1.93 8.06
N ILE A 77 -8.01 -2.21 6.82
CA ILE A 77 -9.27 -1.69 6.25
C ILE A 77 -10.46 -2.22 7.04
N ARG A 78 -10.51 -3.53 7.30
CA ARG A 78 -11.62 -4.15 8.05
C ARG A 78 -11.70 -3.61 9.48
N ILE A 79 -10.57 -3.36 10.12
CA ILE A 79 -10.52 -2.74 11.45
C ILE A 79 -11.06 -1.31 11.38
N ALA A 80 -10.71 -0.55 10.34
CA ALA A 80 -11.22 0.81 10.17
C ALA A 80 -12.75 0.84 9.97
N VAL A 81 -13.30 -0.16 9.28
CA VAL A 81 -14.76 -0.36 9.19
C VAL A 81 -15.35 -0.65 10.56
N LYS A 82 -14.74 -1.57 11.30
CA LYS A 82 -15.20 -1.96 12.64
C LYS A 82 -15.18 -0.80 13.63
N GLU A 83 -14.16 0.06 13.54
CA GLU A 83 -14.03 1.26 14.39
C GLU A 83 -15.00 2.38 13.96
N GLY A 84 -15.74 2.20 12.87
CA GLY A 84 -16.69 3.20 12.38
C GLY A 84 -16.06 4.32 11.55
N HIS A 85 -14.79 4.24 11.22
CA HIS A 85 -14.10 5.26 10.41
C HIS A 85 -14.42 5.13 8.92
N LEU A 86 -14.69 3.92 8.45
CA LEU A 86 -15.10 3.64 7.08
C LEU A 86 -16.53 3.11 7.07
N ARG A 87 -17.23 3.30 5.95
CA ARG A 87 -18.63 2.89 5.80
C ARG A 87 -18.78 1.38 6.00
N PRO A 88 -19.89 0.93 6.63
CA PRO A 88 -20.12 -0.49 6.87
C PRO A 88 -20.18 -1.34 5.60
N ASP A 89 -20.55 -0.74 4.46
CA ASP A 89 -20.64 -1.41 3.16
C ASP A 89 -19.33 -1.42 2.38
N THR A 90 -18.22 -1.03 3.01
CA THR A 90 -16.89 -1.02 2.36
C THR A 90 -16.50 -2.43 1.95
N ASP A 91 -16.22 -2.58 0.65
CA ASP A 91 -15.57 -3.79 0.12
C ASP A 91 -14.06 -3.66 0.33
N ALA A 92 -13.53 -4.37 1.32
CA ALA A 92 -12.12 -4.27 1.69
C ALA A 92 -11.18 -4.75 0.58
N VAL A 93 -11.58 -5.75 -0.19
CA VAL A 93 -10.78 -6.26 -1.31
C VAL A 93 -10.70 -5.22 -2.42
N GLN A 94 -11.83 -4.57 -2.74
CA GLN A 94 -11.86 -3.51 -3.74
C GLN A 94 -11.04 -2.30 -3.31
N MET A 95 -11.19 -1.87 -2.05
CA MET A 95 -10.41 -0.74 -1.54
C MET A 95 -8.91 -1.04 -1.55
N LEU A 96 -8.52 -2.26 -1.18
CA LEU A 96 -7.12 -2.70 -1.26
C LEU A 96 -6.59 -2.63 -2.69
N PHE A 97 -7.38 -3.07 -3.67
CA PHE A 97 -7.02 -2.99 -5.08
C PHE A 97 -6.73 -1.55 -5.50
N GLU A 98 -7.60 -0.62 -5.11
CA GLU A 98 -7.44 0.80 -5.42
C GLU A 98 -6.18 1.39 -4.79
N ILE A 99 -5.94 1.08 -3.52
CA ILE A 99 -4.73 1.54 -2.80
C ILE A 99 -3.47 0.98 -3.44
N HIS A 100 -3.45 -0.31 -3.75
CA HIS A 100 -2.30 -0.94 -4.40
C HIS A 100 -2.03 -0.33 -5.78
N GLY A 101 -3.09 -0.06 -6.54
CA GLY A 101 -2.96 0.59 -7.85
C GLY A 101 -2.28 1.95 -7.77
N LEU A 102 -2.52 2.71 -6.71
CA LEU A 102 -1.86 4.01 -6.49
C LEU A 102 -0.35 3.84 -6.29
N ILE A 103 0.06 2.83 -5.55
CA ILE A 103 1.49 2.56 -5.33
C ILE A 103 2.17 2.12 -6.62
N LEU A 104 1.51 1.28 -7.42
CA LEU A 104 2.05 0.87 -8.72
C LEU A 104 2.19 2.06 -9.67
N ALA A 105 1.18 2.93 -9.71
CA ALA A 105 1.23 4.16 -10.52
C ALA A 105 2.36 5.09 -10.07
N LEU A 106 2.53 5.27 -8.76
CA LEU A 106 3.62 6.06 -8.21
C LEU A 106 4.98 5.53 -8.64
N HIS A 107 5.20 4.22 -8.50
CA HIS A 107 6.46 3.59 -8.85
C HIS A 107 6.76 3.78 -10.34
N HIS A 108 5.78 3.55 -11.19
CA HIS A 108 5.90 3.72 -12.65
C HIS A 108 6.22 5.16 -13.01
N ASP A 109 5.45 6.13 -12.51
CA ASP A 109 5.61 7.54 -12.87
C ASP A 109 6.91 8.13 -12.30
N ALA A 110 7.23 7.81 -11.06
CA ALA A 110 8.39 8.38 -10.40
C ALA A 110 9.70 7.73 -10.86
N ARG A 111 9.71 6.39 -10.96
CA ARG A 111 10.94 5.66 -11.28
C ARG A 111 11.19 5.52 -12.79
N PHE A 112 10.18 5.08 -13.53
CA PHE A 112 10.33 4.81 -14.97
C PHE A 112 10.25 6.09 -15.79
N LEU A 113 9.17 6.85 -15.63
CA LEU A 113 8.96 8.08 -16.41
C LEU A 113 9.66 9.31 -15.85
N ARG A 114 10.10 9.26 -14.59
CA ARG A 114 10.76 10.41 -13.92
C ARG A 114 9.89 11.68 -13.95
N LEU A 115 8.58 11.52 -13.82
CA LEU A 115 7.65 12.65 -13.85
C LEU A 115 7.70 13.42 -12.52
N PRO A 116 7.82 14.76 -12.56
CA PRO A 116 7.70 15.57 -11.35
C PRO A 116 6.26 15.56 -10.84
N GLY A 117 6.09 15.70 -9.52
CA GLY A 117 4.77 15.79 -8.91
C GLY A 117 4.07 14.45 -8.64
N ALA A 118 4.75 13.31 -8.85
CA ALA A 118 4.16 11.99 -8.63
C ALA A 118 3.75 11.79 -7.16
N MET A 119 4.56 12.26 -6.22
CA MET A 119 4.27 12.14 -4.78
C MET A 119 2.99 12.89 -4.39
N GLU A 120 2.84 14.10 -4.87
CA GLU A 120 1.66 14.93 -4.61
C GLU A 120 0.40 14.33 -5.23
N ARG A 121 0.55 13.75 -6.44
CA ARG A 121 -0.58 13.08 -7.11
C ARG A 121 -1.04 11.84 -6.36
N VAL A 122 -0.11 11.03 -5.88
CA VAL A 122 -0.47 9.80 -5.16
C VAL A 122 -1.14 10.15 -3.82
N GLN A 123 -0.67 11.18 -3.15
CA GLN A 123 -1.30 11.61 -1.89
C GLN A 123 -2.72 12.14 -2.13
N ARG A 124 -2.90 12.95 -3.17
CA ARG A 124 -4.23 13.44 -3.55
C ARG A 124 -5.17 12.31 -3.92
N ALA A 125 -4.68 11.34 -4.69
CA ALA A 125 -5.48 10.18 -5.09
C ALA A 125 -5.87 9.33 -3.88
N PHE A 126 -4.97 9.14 -2.94
CA PHE A 126 -5.27 8.42 -1.69
C PHE A 126 -6.34 9.16 -0.86
N ASP A 127 -6.24 10.48 -0.76
CA ASP A 127 -7.25 11.28 -0.06
C ASP A 127 -8.63 11.13 -0.72
N HIS A 128 -8.68 11.05 -2.05
CA HIS A 128 -9.94 10.79 -2.78
C HIS A 128 -10.50 9.40 -2.48
N VAL A 129 -9.64 8.38 -2.43
CA VAL A 129 -10.06 7.02 -2.08
C VAL A 129 -10.63 7.00 -0.66
N LEU A 130 -9.91 7.59 0.30
CA LEU A 130 -10.38 7.67 1.68
C LEU A 130 -11.72 8.40 1.79
N ALA A 131 -11.86 9.55 1.12
CA ALA A 131 -13.09 10.33 1.14
C ALA A 131 -14.28 9.52 0.62
N HIS A 132 -14.07 8.67 -0.39
CA HIS A 132 -15.11 7.80 -0.92
C HIS A 132 -15.57 6.76 0.10
N TYR A 133 -14.65 6.21 0.89
CA TYR A 133 -14.96 5.13 1.84
C TYR A 133 -15.24 5.60 3.26
N MET A 134 -14.93 6.84 3.61
CA MET A 134 -15.15 7.36 4.96
C MET A 134 -16.63 7.49 5.27
N THR A 135 -16.97 7.32 6.54
CA THR A 135 -18.31 7.63 7.04
C THR A 135 -18.57 9.13 6.90
N ALA A 136 -19.82 9.49 6.55
CA ALA A 136 -20.18 10.88 6.46
C ALA A 136 -20.01 11.59 7.80
N PRO A 137 -19.55 12.86 7.84
CA PRO A 137 -19.53 13.63 9.07
C PRO A 137 -20.95 13.76 9.63
N ARG A 138 -21.08 13.58 10.92
CA ARG A 138 -22.37 13.77 11.61
C ARG A 138 -22.54 15.24 11.99
#